data_a30ef8ee228d0703dedf37192cd4fa06
#
_entry.id   a30ef8ee228d0703dedf37192cd4fa06
#
_cell.length_a   1.000
_cell.length_b   1.000
_cell.length_c   1.000
_cell.angle_alpha   90.00
_cell.angle_beta   90.00
_cell.angle_gamma   90.00
#
_symmetry.space_group_name_H-M   'P 1'
#
loop_
_entity.id
_entity.type
_entity.pdbx_description
1 polymer ?
#
loop_
_entity_poly.entity_id
_entity_poly.type
_entity_poly.pdbx_seq_one_letter_code
_entity_poly.pdbx_strand_id
1 'polypeptide(L)'
;MKFNVMIVDDSMSVLESLQWLFMDEPYYLFAFDNPLDALKVIRTLEWAVVVADRSIPKMDGLEFLKRVRADSPHTMGIIMSDDNEITGEPDSSYSECVYRCVKKPLKKNEIKQAVKMAISYYETNVGSKEHATSR
;
A
#
# COMPACT_ATOMS: atom_id res chain seq x y z
N MET A 1 9.73 -16.70 0.82
CA MET A 1 9.23 -15.87 -0.29
C MET A 1 9.07 -14.45 0.17
N LYS A 2 9.59 -13.49 -0.58
CA LYS A 2 9.46 -12.08 -0.23
C LYS A 2 8.36 -11.42 -1.03
N PHE A 3 7.61 -10.54 -0.39
CA PHE A 3 6.51 -9.82 -1.02
C PHE A 3 6.98 -8.45 -1.47
N ASN A 4 6.43 -7.97 -2.56
CA ASN A 4 6.72 -6.63 -3.06
C ASN A 4 5.78 -5.63 -2.38
N VAL A 5 6.35 -4.62 -1.76
CA VAL A 5 5.63 -3.55 -1.08
C VAL A 5 6.05 -2.23 -1.69
N MET A 6 5.08 -1.43 -2.11
CA MET A 6 5.33 -0.12 -2.69
C MET A 6 4.96 0.97 -1.69
N ILE A 7 5.79 2.00 -1.58
CA ILE A 7 5.44 3.18 -0.81
C ILE A 7 5.54 4.41 -1.71
N VAL A 8 4.56 5.29 -1.61
CA VAL A 8 4.47 6.48 -2.43
C VAL A 8 4.20 7.68 -1.53
N ASP A 9 5.14 8.62 -1.50
CA ASP A 9 5.04 9.82 -0.66
C ASP A 9 6.03 10.84 -1.21
N ASP A 10 5.64 12.10 -1.32
CA ASP A 10 6.53 13.12 -1.83
C ASP A 10 7.58 13.58 -0.81
N SER A 11 7.48 13.13 0.43
CA SER A 11 8.45 13.44 1.48
C SER A 11 9.57 12.41 1.51
N MET A 12 10.78 12.83 1.17
CA MET A 12 11.93 11.93 1.23
C MET A 12 12.18 11.41 2.64
N SER A 13 11.92 12.23 3.65
CA SER A 13 12.13 11.77 5.03
C SER A 13 11.15 10.66 5.42
N VAL A 14 9.91 10.72 4.92
CA VAL A 14 8.95 9.63 5.15
C VAL A 14 9.42 8.37 4.44
N LEU A 15 9.83 8.48 3.18
CA LEU A 15 10.31 7.32 2.43
C LEU A 15 11.52 6.68 3.09
N GLU A 16 12.48 7.47 3.53
CA GLU A 16 13.66 6.95 4.22
C GLU A 16 13.29 6.29 5.53
N SER A 17 12.40 6.90 6.30
CA SER A 17 11.95 6.33 7.57
C SER A 17 11.30 4.97 7.37
N LEU A 18 10.46 4.84 6.34
CA LEU A 18 9.79 3.59 6.07
C LEU A 18 10.79 2.53 5.58
N GLN A 19 11.76 2.91 4.77
CA GLN A 19 12.79 1.99 4.34
C GLN A 19 13.60 1.44 5.52
N TRP A 20 13.93 2.30 6.48
CA TRP A 20 14.60 1.87 7.71
C TRP A 20 13.73 0.94 8.53
N LEU A 21 12.46 1.32 8.67
CA LEU A 21 11.51 0.58 9.49
C LEU A 21 11.31 -0.85 9.01
N PHE A 22 11.29 -1.04 7.70
CA PHE A 22 11.02 -2.35 7.10
C PHE A 22 12.29 -3.10 6.67
N MET A 23 13.46 -2.59 7.02
CA MET A 23 14.73 -3.18 6.58
C MET A 23 14.88 -4.65 6.93
N ASP A 24 14.42 -5.06 8.12
CA ASP A 24 14.55 -6.43 8.59
C ASP A 24 13.35 -7.32 8.25
N GLU A 25 12.37 -6.78 7.55
CA GLU A 25 11.19 -7.54 7.19
C GLU A 25 11.39 -8.28 5.87
N PRO A 26 10.67 -9.38 5.65
CA PRO A 26 10.83 -10.16 4.41
C PRO A 26 10.08 -9.53 3.24
N TYR A 27 10.31 -8.27 2.98
CA TYR A 27 9.68 -7.52 1.90
C TYR A 27 10.71 -6.91 0.98
N TYR A 28 10.40 -6.84 -0.31
CA TYR A 28 11.11 -5.96 -1.24
C TYR A 28 10.37 -4.63 -1.22
N LEU A 29 11.01 -3.59 -0.73
CA LEU A 29 10.38 -2.29 -0.58
C LEU A 29 10.81 -1.37 -1.72
N PHE A 30 9.82 -0.82 -2.43
CA PHE A 30 10.03 0.07 -3.56
C PHE A 30 9.43 1.42 -3.22
N ALA A 31 10.25 2.47 -3.22
CA ALA A 31 9.84 3.81 -2.83
C ALA A 31 9.73 4.72 -4.04
N PHE A 32 8.62 5.44 -4.13
CA PHE A 32 8.37 6.40 -5.21
C PHE A 32 7.95 7.73 -4.61
N ASP A 33 8.50 8.82 -5.15
CA ASP A 33 8.11 10.16 -4.75
C ASP A 33 7.07 10.77 -5.70
N ASN A 34 6.68 10.04 -6.72
CA ASN A 34 5.75 10.51 -7.74
C ASN A 34 4.77 9.39 -8.09
N PRO A 35 3.46 9.60 -7.94
CA PRO A 35 2.48 8.55 -8.22
C PRO A 35 2.42 8.13 -9.68
N LEU A 36 2.75 9.03 -10.60
CA LEU A 36 2.74 8.67 -12.02
C LEU A 36 3.85 7.68 -12.36
N ASP A 37 5.03 7.84 -11.74
CA ASP A 37 6.11 6.90 -11.92
C ASP A 37 5.75 5.55 -11.31
N ALA A 38 5.10 5.56 -10.16
CA ALA A 38 4.65 4.34 -9.51
C ALA A 38 3.67 3.56 -10.39
N LEU A 39 2.73 4.27 -11.02
CA LEU A 39 1.74 3.62 -11.89
C LEU A 39 2.37 2.95 -13.10
N LYS A 40 3.52 3.44 -13.56
CA LYS A 40 4.20 2.84 -14.70
C LYS A 40 4.68 1.42 -14.43
N VAL A 41 4.91 1.08 -13.17
CA VAL A 41 5.44 -0.24 -12.80
C VAL A 41 4.42 -1.15 -12.15
N ILE A 42 3.18 -0.70 -11.99
CA ILE A 42 2.16 -1.51 -11.32
C ILE A 42 1.96 -2.86 -12.02
N ARG A 43 1.99 -2.89 -13.33
CA ARG A 43 1.76 -4.13 -14.08
C ARG A 43 3.00 -4.99 -14.26
N THR A 44 4.17 -4.48 -13.87
CA THR A 44 5.43 -5.19 -14.10
C THR A 44 5.76 -6.20 -13.02
N LEU A 45 5.15 -6.07 -11.85
CA LEU A 45 5.39 -6.97 -10.72
C LEU A 45 4.05 -7.26 -10.05
N GLU A 46 4.05 -8.29 -9.24
CA GLU A 46 2.92 -8.56 -8.35
C GLU A 46 3.16 -7.81 -7.05
N TRP A 47 2.23 -6.93 -6.69
CA TRP A 47 2.35 -6.09 -5.51
C TRP A 47 1.41 -6.58 -4.42
N ALA A 48 1.99 -6.94 -3.28
CA ALA A 48 1.16 -7.35 -2.14
C ALA A 48 0.48 -6.15 -1.50
N VAL A 49 1.25 -5.08 -1.26
CA VAL A 49 0.74 -3.90 -0.56
C VAL A 49 1.28 -2.64 -1.23
N VAL A 50 0.43 -1.64 -1.34
CA VAL A 50 0.83 -0.30 -1.75
C VAL A 50 0.41 0.67 -0.65
N VAL A 51 1.38 1.39 -0.10
CA VAL A 51 1.16 2.40 0.94
C VAL A 51 1.32 3.77 0.29
N ALA A 52 0.28 4.58 0.31
CA ALA A 52 0.28 5.86 -0.37
C ALA A 52 -0.13 6.98 0.56
N ASP A 53 0.59 8.10 0.47
CA ASP A 53 0.19 9.34 1.14
C ASP A 53 -1.07 9.87 0.45
N ARG A 54 -2.04 10.30 1.23
CA ARG A 54 -3.26 10.86 0.66
C ARG A 54 -3.01 12.14 -0.11
N SER A 55 -2.10 12.96 0.37
CA SER A 55 -1.85 14.29 -0.19
C SER A 55 -0.63 14.32 -1.10
N ILE A 56 -0.61 13.45 -2.10
CA ILE A 56 0.50 13.43 -3.06
C ILE A 56 0.24 14.47 -4.14
N PRO A 57 1.25 15.26 -4.54
CA PRO A 57 1.10 16.16 -5.68
C PRO A 57 0.77 15.37 -6.94
N LYS A 58 0.06 16.00 -7.86
CA LYS A 58 -0.33 15.46 -9.16
C LYS A 58 -1.48 14.46 -9.12
N MET A 59 -1.70 13.77 -8.02
CA MET A 59 -2.79 12.81 -7.92
C MET A 59 -3.09 12.54 -6.46
N ASP A 60 -4.36 12.64 -6.08
CA ASP A 60 -4.81 12.26 -4.74
C ASP A 60 -4.47 10.79 -4.49
N GLY A 61 -4.03 10.47 -3.27
CA GLY A 61 -3.68 9.10 -2.92
C GLY A 61 -4.82 8.11 -3.07
N LEU A 62 -6.06 8.55 -2.84
CA LEU A 62 -7.22 7.69 -3.03
C LEU A 62 -7.45 7.39 -4.51
N GLU A 63 -7.30 8.39 -5.36
CA GLU A 63 -7.37 8.18 -6.80
C GLU A 63 -6.27 7.25 -7.27
N PHE A 64 -5.07 7.44 -6.73
CA PHE A 64 -3.94 6.57 -7.04
C PHE A 64 -4.27 5.10 -6.70
N LEU A 65 -4.80 4.85 -5.51
CA LEU A 65 -5.13 3.47 -5.11
C LEU A 65 -6.25 2.88 -5.96
N LYS A 66 -7.19 3.70 -6.43
CA LYS A 66 -8.22 3.22 -7.35
C LYS A 66 -7.60 2.72 -8.65
N ARG A 67 -6.62 3.44 -9.17
CA ARG A 67 -5.93 3.03 -10.38
C ARG A 67 -5.08 1.79 -10.16
N VAL A 68 -4.43 1.70 -9.00
CA VAL A 68 -3.69 0.50 -8.63
C VAL A 68 -4.64 -0.70 -8.62
N ARG A 69 -5.79 -0.55 -8.00
CA ARG A 69 -6.77 -1.64 -7.90
C ARG A 69 -7.27 -2.09 -9.27
N ALA A 70 -7.46 -1.15 -10.19
CA ALA A 70 -7.92 -1.48 -11.54
C ALA A 70 -6.91 -2.39 -12.28
N ASP A 71 -5.62 -2.14 -12.07
CA ASP A 71 -4.57 -2.89 -12.75
C ASP A 71 -4.03 -4.07 -11.94
N SER A 72 -4.27 -4.08 -10.63
CA SER A 72 -3.75 -5.09 -9.72
C SER A 72 -4.80 -5.37 -8.64
N PRO A 73 -5.83 -6.16 -8.98
CA PRO A 73 -7.02 -6.29 -8.13
C PRO A 73 -6.79 -6.90 -6.75
N HIS A 74 -5.71 -7.63 -6.57
CA HIS A 74 -5.43 -8.29 -5.28
C HIS A 74 -4.49 -7.48 -4.40
N THR A 75 -3.92 -6.39 -4.91
CA THR A 75 -3.03 -5.54 -4.12
C THR A 75 -3.81 -4.84 -3.01
N MET A 76 -3.27 -4.90 -1.81
CA MET A 76 -3.89 -4.25 -0.65
C MET A 76 -3.41 -2.81 -0.55
N GLY A 77 -4.33 -1.87 -0.42
CA GLY A 77 -4.01 -0.45 -0.35
C GLY A 77 -4.06 0.09 1.07
N ILE A 78 -3.05 0.85 1.45
CA ILE A 78 -3.01 1.55 2.73
C ILE A 78 -2.82 3.03 2.45
N ILE A 79 -3.66 3.87 3.06
CA ILE A 79 -3.55 5.33 2.96
C ILE A 79 -2.90 5.88 4.22
N MET A 80 -1.94 6.79 4.02
CA MET A 80 -1.37 7.59 5.10
C MET A 80 -1.97 8.98 5.03
N SER A 81 -2.48 9.48 6.14
CA SER A 81 -3.13 10.79 6.15
C SER A 81 -2.92 11.50 7.49
N ASP A 82 -2.73 12.82 7.45
CA ASP A 82 -2.72 13.65 8.64
C ASP A 82 -4.11 14.21 8.92
N ASP A 83 -5.08 13.91 8.05
CA ASP A 83 -6.44 14.38 8.16
C ASP A 83 -7.24 13.46 9.10
N ASN A 84 -7.91 14.04 10.08
CA ASN A 84 -8.72 13.30 11.03
C ASN A 84 -9.99 12.71 10.40
N GLU A 85 -10.33 13.12 9.19
CA GLU A 85 -11.53 12.62 8.51
C GLU A 85 -11.38 11.17 8.07
N ILE A 86 -10.14 10.71 7.89
CA ILE A 86 -9.90 9.34 7.47
C ILE A 86 -8.97 8.67 8.46
N THR A 87 -9.54 8.03 9.47
CA THR A 87 -8.80 7.27 10.45
C THR A 87 -9.49 5.92 10.66
N GLY A 88 -8.70 4.89 10.88
CA GLY A 88 -9.24 3.55 11.09
C GLY A 88 -9.79 2.95 9.82
N GLU A 89 -11.04 2.49 9.86
CA GLU A 89 -11.66 1.89 8.70
C GLU A 89 -12.12 2.96 7.71
N PRO A 90 -11.87 2.77 6.42
CA PRO A 90 -12.34 3.72 5.42
C PRO A 90 -13.86 3.68 5.30
N ASP A 91 -14.44 4.80 4.88
CA ASP A 91 -15.87 4.82 4.63
C ASP A 91 -16.20 4.05 3.34
N SER A 92 -17.50 3.91 3.05
CA SER A 92 -17.94 3.08 1.95
C SER A 92 -17.45 3.53 0.57
N SER A 93 -17.10 4.81 0.42
CA SER A 93 -16.64 5.30 -0.88
C SER A 93 -15.20 4.85 -1.20
N TYR A 94 -14.46 4.41 -0.20
CA TYR A 94 -13.07 3.97 -0.37
C TYR A 94 -12.88 2.48 -0.11
N SER A 95 -13.90 1.79 0.35
CA SER A 95 -13.78 0.43 0.87
C SER A 95 -13.26 -0.58 -0.14
N GLU A 96 -13.40 -0.32 -1.43
CA GLU A 96 -12.94 -1.24 -2.46
C GLU A 96 -11.43 -1.16 -2.71
N CYS A 97 -10.81 0.00 -2.48
CA CYS A 97 -9.39 0.18 -2.80
C CYS A 97 -8.52 0.47 -1.59
N VAL A 98 -9.11 0.78 -0.43
CA VAL A 98 -8.36 1.09 0.78
C VAL A 98 -8.67 0.06 1.84
N TYR A 99 -7.66 -0.73 2.19
CA TYR A 99 -7.77 -1.72 3.25
C TYR A 99 -7.71 -1.06 4.63
N ARG A 100 -6.82 -0.08 4.80
CA ARG A 100 -6.65 0.58 6.09
C ARG A 100 -6.10 1.99 5.90
N CYS A 101 -6.46 2.88 6.83
CA CYS A 101 -5.92 4.23 6.89
C CYS A 101 -5.01 4.33 8.11
N VAL A 102 -3.84 4.93 7.93
CA VAL A 102 -2.87 5.14 9.00
C VAL A 102 -2.62 6.63 9.15
N LYS A 103 -2.70 7.11 10.37
CA LYS A 103 -2.57 8.54 10.63
C LYS A 103 -1.11 8.97 10.73
N LYS A 104 -0.79 10.11 10.17
CA LYS A 104 0.50 10.76 10.38
C LYS A 104 0.45 11.64 11.63
N PRO A 105 1.54 11.79 12.38
CA PRO A 105 2.86 11.19 12.13
C PRO A 105 2.80 9.68 12.35
N LEU A 106 3.55 8.95 11.52
CA LEU A 106 3.50 7.50 11.53
C LEU A 106 4.07 6.94 12.83
N LYS A 107 3.34 6.01 13.42
CA LYS A 107 3.81 5.26 14.58
C LYS A 107 4.35 3.93 14.11
N LYS A 108 5.55 3.61 14.55
CA LYS A 108 6.28 2.43 14.11
C LYS A 108 5.45 1.15 14.15
N ASN A 109 4.86 0.85 15.29
CA ASN A 109 4.11 -0.40 15.44
C ASN A 109 2.82 -0.41 14.64
N GLU A 110 2.20 0.73 14.49
CA GLU A 110 0.94 0.86 13.77
C GLU A 110 1.11 0.59 12.28
N ILE A 111 2.10 1.22 11.65
CA ILE A 111 2.31 1.01 10.22
C ILE A 111 2.87 -0.40 9.93
N LYS A 112 3.73 -0.91 10.80
CA LYS A 112 4.24 -2.28 10.63
C LYS A 112 3.11 -3.29 10.73
N GLN A 113 2.22 -3.11 11.69
CA GLN A 113 1.09 -4.02 11.86
C GLN A 113 0.13 -3.95 10.67
N ALA A 114 -0.14 -2.74 10.18
CA ALA A 114 -1.02 -2.56 9.04
C ALA A 114 -0.49 -3.28 7.80
N VAL A 115 0.80 -3.14 7.52
CA VAL A 115 1.42 -3.82 6.37
C VAL A 115 1.41 -5.32 6.56
N LYS A 116 1.75 -5.78 7.76
CA LYS A 116 1.77 -7.22 8.05
C LYS A 116 0.40 -7.85 7.85
N MET A 117 -0.65 -7.21 8.34
CA MET A 117 -2.01 -7.73 8.18
C MET A 117 -2.45 -7.68 6.72
N ALA A 118 -2.09 -6.62 6.02
CA ALA A 118 -2.42 -6.51 4.60
C ALA A 118 -1.76 -7.64 3.79
N ILE A 119 -0.52 -7.97 4.11
CA ILE A 119 0.18 -9.07 3.44
C ILE A 119 -0.53 -10.40 3.71
N SER A 120 -1.00 -10.61 4.93
CA SER A 120 -1.74 -11.83 5.26
C SER A 120 -3.01 -11.96 4.42
N TYR A 121 -3.74 -10.87 4.24
CA TYR A 121 -4.93 -10.89 3.38
C TYR A 121 -4.57 -11.11 1.93
N TYR A 122 -3.52 -10.46 1.46
CA TYR A 122 -3.06 -10.66 0.09
C TYR A 122 -2.69 -12.11 -0.16
N GLU A 123 -1.93 -12.69 0.74
CA GLU A 123 -1.47 -14.07 0.63
C GLU A 123 -2.63 -15.04 0.60
N THR A 124 -3.62 -14.83 1.45
CA THR A 124 -4.82 -15.66 1.50
C THR A 124 -5.58 -15.61 0.17
N ASN A 125 -5.78 -14.40 -0.35
CA ASN A 125 -6.54 -14.21 -1.58
C ASN A 125 -5.82 -14.76 -2.80
N VAL A 126 -4.55 -14.50 -2.91
CA VAL A 126 -3.74 -14.96 -4.05
C VAL A 126 -3.52 -16.47 -3.94
N GLY A 127 -3.22 -16.97 -2.75
CA GLY A 127 -3.04 -18.39 -2.53
C GLY A 127 -4.29 -19.19 -2.86
N SER A 128 -5.46 -18.72 -2.45
CA SER A 128 -6.72 -19.37 -2.77
C SER A 128 -6.97 -19.39 -4.27
N LYS A 129 -6.68 -18.27 -4.95
CA LYS A 129 -6.87 -18.18 -6.39
C LYS A 129 -5.91 -19.09 -7.14
N GLU A 130 -4.64 -19.09 -6.75
CA GLU A 130 -3.64 -19.98 -7.34
C GLU A 130 -4.03 -21.43 -7.14
N HIS A 131 -4.47 -21.76 -5.95
CA HIS A 131 -4.89 -23.12 -5.64
C HIS A 131 -6.06 -23.56 -6.52
N ALA A 132 -7.02 -22.67 -6.73
CA ALA A 132 -8.15 -22.95 -7.59
C ALA A 132 -7.75 -23.12 -9.05
N THR A 133 -6.76 -22.36 -9.52
CA THR A 133 -6.34 -22.43 -10.93
C THR A 133 -5.36 -23.58 -11.22
N SER A 134 -4.69 -24.08 -10.21
CA SER A 134 -3.71 -25.15 -10.40
C SER A 134 -4.39 -26.51 -10.61
N ARG A 135 -5.68 -26.52 -10.56
CA ARG A 135 -6.47 -27.73 -10.82
C ARG A 135 -7.02 -27.73 -12.23
#